data_62347d863c8c720f099d2862a6b60d3f
#
_entry.id   62347d863c8c720f099d2862a6b60d3f
#
_cell.length_a   1.000
_cell.length_b   1.000
_cell.length_c   1.000
_cell.angle_alpha   90.00
_cell.angle_beta   90.00
_cell.angle_gamma   90.00
#
_symmetry.space_group_name_H-M   'P 1'
#
loop_
_entity.id
_entity.type
_entity.pdbx_description
1 polymer ?
#
loop_
_entity_poly.entity_id
_entity_poly.type
_entity_poly.pdbx_seq_one_letter_code
_entity_poly.pdbx_strand_id
1 'polypeptide(L)'
;MVKAYLDIETSFLGEITVIGLYAEDRGFVQLVGGGVTDLALWKALEGIQVICTYNGSRFDLPVIHRRLQLDLRSAFTSHDLMYDCWQRKLYGGLKRVEEQLDIPRRTRGVDGVEAMRLWHRYETAHDSGALMTLLEYNREDVLNLETLDRILQGNVPCA
;
A
#
# COMPACT_ATOMS: atom_id res chain seq x y z
N MET A 1 -19.53 -0.32 5.67
CA MET A 1 -18.81 -1.06 4.60
C MET A 1 -17.43 -1.41 5.10
N VAL A 2 -17.03 -2.69 4.99
CA VAL A 2 -15.70 -3.13 5.42
C VAL A 2 -14.66 -2.71 4.37
N LYS A 3 -13.71 -1.88 4.82
CA LYS A 3 -12.63 -1.36 3.98
C LYS A 3 -11.32 -2.12 4.22
N ALA A 4 -10.54 -2.32 3.17
CA ALA A 4 -9.13 -2.66 3.26
C ALA A 4 -8.28 -1.55 2.62
N TYR A 5 -7.18 -1.22 3.25
CA TYR A 5 -6.14 -0.34 2.72
C TYR A 5 -5.02 -1.20 2.14
N LEU A 6 -4.64 -0.95 0.92
CA LEU A 6 -3.72 -1.79 0.15
C LEU A 6 -2.62 -0.96 -0.48
N ASP A 7 -1.40 -1.47 -0.40
CA ASP A 7 -0.22 -0.96 -1.09
C ASP A 7 0.69 -2.12 -1.51
N ILE A 8 1.35 -2.00 -2.66
CA ILE A 8 2.28 -3.01 -3.16
C ILE A 8 3.68 -2.44 -3.36
N GLU A 9 4.67 -3.34 -3.23
CA GLU A 9 6.04 -3.08 -3.65
C GLU A 9 6.40 -3.99 -4.83
N THR A 10 7.28 -3.50 -5.70
CA THR A 10 7.72 -4.25 -6.88
C THR A 10 9.24 -4.31 -6.97
N SER A 11 9.75 -5.33 -7.67
CA SER A 11 11.16 -5.45 -8.03
C SER A 11 11.49 -4.56 -9.24
N PHE A 12 12.78 -4.44 -9.59
CA PHE A 12 13.23 -3.81 -10.84
C PHE A 12 12.65 -4.48 -12.10
N LEU A 13 12.26 -5.76 -12.00
CA LEU A 13 11.62 -6.50 -13.10
C LEU A 13 10.08 -6.33 -13.10
N GLY A 14 9.55 -5.52 -12.19
CA GLY A 14 8.11 -5.28 -12.07
C GLY A 14 7.32 -6.44 -11.48
N GLU A 15 7.98 -7.39 -10.81
CA GLU A 15 7.30 -8.44 -10.04
C GLU A 15 6.81 -7.87 -8.71
N ILE A 16 5.67 -8.33 -8.22
CA ILE A 16 5.18 -7.93 -6.91
C ILE A 16 6.00 -8.63 -5.83
N THR A 17 6.66 -7.88 -4.98
CA THR A 17 7.52 -8.38 -3.91
C THR A 17 6.85 -8.38 -2.55
N VAL A 18 5.99 -7.39 -2.30
CA VAL A 18 5.21 -7.25 -1.07
C VAL A 18 3.82 -6.76 -1.42
N ILE A 19 2.81 -7.30 -0.75
CA ILE A 19 1.47 -6.72 -0.69
C ILE A 19 1.14 -6.48 0.77
N GLY A 20 0.96 -5.23 1.16
CA GLY A 20 0.47 -4.85 2.47
C GLY A 20 -1.04 -4.61 2.44
N LEU A 21 -1.72 -5.09 3.46
CA LEU A 21 -3.17 -4.94 3.65
C LEU A 21 -3.46 -4.60 5.11
N TYR A 22 -4.36 -3.65 5.33
CA TYR A 22 -4.92 -3.39 6.65
C TYR A 22 -6.43 -3.29 6.56
N ALA A 23 -7.12 -3.98 7.44
CA ALA A 23 -8.56 -3.82 7.65
C ALA A 23 -8.85 -3.73 9.16
N GLU A 24 -9.78 -2.87 9.56
CA GLU A 24 -10.03 -2.59 10.98
C GLU A 24 -10.47 -3.84 11.75
N ASP A 25 -11.21 -4.76 11.11
CA ASP A 25 -11.76 -5.98 11.71
C ASP A 25 -10.73 -7.11 11.87
N ARG A 26 -9.59 -7.05 11.18
CA ARG A 26 -8.60 -8.15 11.17
C ARG A 26 -7.14 -7.72 11.30
N GLY A 27 -6.87 -6.41 11.31
CA GLY A 27 -5.54 -5.85 11.46
C GLY A 27 -4.70 -5.87 10.19
N PHE A 28 -3.38 -5.84 10.37
CA PHE A 28 -2.41 -5.74 9.29
C PHE A 28 -1.89 -7.12 8.85
N VAL A 29 -1.84 -7.32 7.54
CA VAL A 29 -1.31 -8.53 6.88
C VAL A 29 -0.32 -8.13 5.81
N GLN A 30 0.77 -8.87 5.67
CA GLN A 30 1.73 -8.74 4.59
C GLN A 30 1.94 -10.07 3.86
N LEU A 31 1.84 -10.04 2.54
CA LEU A 31 2.27 -11.13 1.67
C LEU A 31 3.65 -10.76 1.12
N VAL A 32 4.62 -11.66 1.20
CA VAL A 32 6.03 -11.36 0.89
C VAL A 32 6.63 -12.43 -0.02
N GLY A 33 7.29 -12.02 -1.08
CA GLY A 33 8.03 -12.91 -1.98
C GLY A 33 7.18 -14.05 -2.54
N GLY A 34 7.56 -15.28 -2.28
CA GLY A 34 6.83 -16.49 -2.69
C GLY A 34 5.44 -16.63 -2.05
N GLY A 35 5.14 -15.87 -1.01
CA GLY A 35 3.80 -15.79 -0.41
C GLY A 35 2.85 -14.86 -1.15
N VAL A 36 3.33 -14.11 -2.13
CA VAL A 36 2.50 -13.26 -2.99
C VAL A 36 1.86 -14.14 -4.07
N THR A 37 0.67 -14.62 -3.80
CA THR A 37 -0.11 -15.45 -4.73
C THR A 37 -1.54 -14.90 -4.87
N ASP A 38 -2.21 -15.25 -5.96
CA ASP A 38 -3.61 -14.92 -6.19
C ASP A 38 -4.52 -15.44 -5.07
N LEU A 39 -4.32 -16.70 -4.68
CA LEU A 39 -5.11 -17.34 -3.62
C LEU A 39 -4.89 -16.68 -2.25
N ALA A 40 -3.63 -16.34 -1.90
CA ALA A 40 -3.32 -15.69 -0.64
C ALA A 40 -3.93 -14.28 -0.56
N LEU A 41 -3.84 -13.52 -1.66
CA LEU A 41 -4.45 -12.19 -1.74
C LEU A 41 -5.97 -12.28 -1.69
N TRP A 42 -6.58 -13.19 -2.43
CA TRP A 42 -8.03 -13.39 -2.43
C TRP A 42 -8.55 -13.73 -1.03
N LYS A 43 -7.86 -14.64 -0.33
CA LYS A 43 -8.19 -15.01 1.05
C LYS A 43 -8.06 -13.82 2.02
N ALA A 44 -7.01 -13.00 1.86
CA ALA A 44 -6.82 -11.81 2.69
C ALA A 44 -7.91 -10.74 2.48
N LEU A 45 -8.56 -10.74 1.31
CA LEU A 45 -9.64 -9.82 0.96
C LEU A 45 -11.05 -10.38 1.22
N GLU A 46 -11.16 -11.58 1.79
CA GLU A 46 -12.47 -12.18 2.08
C GLU A 46 -13.32 -11.26 2.98
N GLY A 47 -14.56 -10.98 2.59
CA GLY A 47 -15.47 -10.09 3.33
C GLY A 47 -15.21 -8.58 3.15
N ILE A 48 -14.14 -8.18 2.46
CA ILE A 48 -13.89 -6.78 2.12
C ILE A 48 -14.89 -6.33 1.03
N GLN A 49 -15.30 -5.08 1.09
CA GLN A 49 -16.21 -4.46 0.12
C GLN A 49 -15.53 -3.32 -0.65
N VAL A 50 -14.64 -2.60 0.01
CA VAL A 50 -13.94 -1.44 -0.55
C VAL A 50 -12.44 -1.61 -0.40
N ILE A 51 -11.69 -1.44 -1.49
CA ILE A 51 -10.22 -1.37 -1.47
C ILE A 51 -9.81 0.09 -1.61
N CYS A 52 -9.14 0.61 -0.58
CA CYS A 52 -8.58 1.96 -0.55
C CYS A 52 -7.09 1.91 -0.90
N THR A 53 -6.66 2.78 -1.80
CA THR A 53 -5.26 2.90 -2.26
C THR A 53 -4.86 4.36 -2.38
N TYR A 54 -3.58 4.63 -2.68
CA TYR A 54 -3.11 5.93 -3.14
C TYR A 54 -2.47 5.78 -4.52
N ASN A 55 -3.07 6.37 -5.56
CA ASN A 55 -2.71 6.17 -6.96
C ASN A 55 -2.79 4.70 -7.42
N GLY A 56 -3.50 3.86 -6.67
CA GLY A 56 -3.61 2.44 -6.96
C GLY A 56 -4.46 2.12 -8.18
N SER A 57 -5.37 3.03 -8.55
CA SER A 57 -6.15 2.90 -9.79
C SER A 57 -5.27 2.88 -11.05
N ARG A 58 -4.09 3.51 -10.98
CA ARG A 58 -3.11 3.58 -12.08
C ARG A 58 -1.92 2.63 -11.90
N PHE A 59 -1.61 2.20 -10.69
CA PHE A 59 -0.44 1.37 -10.41
C PHE A 59 -0.78 0.03 -9.75
N ASP A 60 -1.18 0.01 -8.48
CA ASP A 60 -1.34 -1.23 -7.70
C ASP A 60 -2.32 -2.21 -8.35
N LEU A 61 -3.52 -1.75 -8.65
CA LEU A 61 -4.58 -2.62 -9.17
C LEU A 61 -4.28 -3.15 -10.59
N PRO A 62 -3.76 -2.34 -11.53
CA PRO A 62 -3.31 -2.86 -12.82
C PRO A 62 -2.12 -3.82 -12.73
N VAL A 63 -1.19 -3.61 -11.80
CA VAL A 63 -0.05 -4.52 -11.59
C VAL A 63 -0.53 -5.85 -11.01
N ILE A 64 -1.40 -5.83 -10.00
CA ILE A 64 -2.02 -7.04 -9.44
C ILE A 64 -2.76 -7.82 -10.54
N HIS A 65 -3.59 -7.14 -11.33
CA HIS A 65 -4.30 -7.79 -12.43
C HIS A 65 -3.34 -8.46 -13.42
N ARG A 66 -2.30 -7.77 -13.83
CA ARG A 66 -1.33 -8.29 -14.81
C ARG A 66 -0.48 -9.44 -14.24
N ARG A 67 -0.09 -9.39 -12.97
CA ARG A 67 0.83 -10.35 -12.37
C ARG A 67 0.15 -11.54 -11.71
N LEU A 68 -1.00 -11.33 -11.08
CA LEU A 68 -1.74 -12.37 -10.36
C LEU A 68 -3.02 -12.82 -11.07
N GLN A 69 -3.36 -12.22 -12.21
CA GLN A 69 -4.60 -12.49 -12.95
C GLN A 69 -5.87 -12.23 -12.12
N LEU A 70 -5.78 -11.29 -11.14
CA LEU A 70 -6.89 -10.87 -10.29
C LEU A 70 -7.32 -9.44 -10.65
N ASP A 71 -8.51 -9.30 -11.24
CA ASP A 71 -9.11 -7.99 -11.48
C ASP A 71 -9.88 -7.52 -10.23
N LEU A 72 -9.17 -6.90 -9.31
CA LEU A 72 -9.76 -6.40 -8.07
C LEU A 72 -10.78 -5.28 -8.31
N ARG A 73 -10.69 -4.55 -9.43
CA ARG A 73 -11.64 -3.48 -9.76
C ARG A 73 -13.02 -4.01 -10.18
N SER A 74 -13.08 -5.24 -10.70
CA SER A 74 -14.35 -5.88 -11.02
C SER A 74 -15.01 -6.54 -9.80
N ALA A 75 -14.21 -6.93 -8.80
CA ALA A 75 -14.65 -7.65 -7.61
C ALA A 75 -14.98 -6.76 -6.40
N PHE A 76 -14.34 -5.58 -6.31
CA PHE A 76 -14.46 -4.68 -5.17
C PHE A 76 -14.73 -3.24 -5.61
N THR A 77 -15.36 -2.45 -4.74
CA THR A 77 -15.37 -1.01 -4.93
C THR A 77 -13.96 -0.45 -4.71
N SER A 78 -13.41 0.20 -5.73
CA SER A 78 -12.09 0.84 -5.64
C SER A 78 -12.23 2.29 -5.19
N HIS A 79 -11.49 2.68 -4.16
CA HIS A 79 -11.42 4.04 -3.64
C HIS A 79 -9.95 4.52 -3.63
N ASP A 80 -9.62 5.38 -4.56
CA ASP A 80 -8.27 5.94 -4.67
C ASP A 80 -8.21 7.31 -3.98
N LEU A 81 -7.60 7.35 -2.80
CA LEU A 81 -7.52 8.52 -1.94
C LEU A 81 -6.76 9.70 -2.57
N MET A 82 -5.95 9.45 -3.59
CA MET A 82 -5.26 10.52 -4.32
C MET A 82 -6.26 11.54 -4.90
N TYR A 83 -7.41 11.07 -5.40
CA TYR A 83 -8.42 11.97 -5.97
C TYR A 83 -9.12 12.81 -4.90
N ASP A 84 -9.35 12.26 -3.71
CA ASP A 84 -9.90 13.01 -2.58
C ASP A 84 -8.91 14.06 -2.09
N CYS A 85 -7.61 13.75 -2.09
CA CYS A 85 -6.55 14.70 -1.82
C CYS A 85 -6.56 15.86 -2.82
N TRP A 86 -6.69 15.58 -4.11
CA TRP A 86 -6.74 16.62 -5.14
C TRP A 86 -7.93 17.55 -4.98
N GLN A 87 -9.09 17.04 -4.59
CA GLN A 87 -10.27 17.88 -4.30
C GLN A 87 -10.02 18.86 -3.15
N ARG A 88 -9.11 18.52 -2.24
CA ARG A 88 -8.68 19.35 -1.11
C ARG A 88 -7.38 20.13 -1.36
N LYS A 89 -6.93 20.18 -2.61
CA LYS A 89 -5.69 20.85 -3.04
C LYS A 89 -4.42 20.28 -2.39
N LEU A 90 -4.46 19.02 -1.96
CA LEU A 90 -3.31 18.26 -1.48
C LEU A 90 -2.71 17.51 -2.68
N TYR A 91 -1.56 17.95 -3.15
CA TYR A 91 -0.92 17.42 -4.36
C TYR A 91 0.41 16.76 -4.04
N GLY A 92 0.79 15.81 -4.90
CA GLY A 92 2.03 15.05 -4.82
C GLY A 92 1.78 13.58 -4.53
N GLY A 93 2.87 12.81 -4.29
CA GLY A 93 2.78 11.44 -3.83
C GLY A 93 2.35 11.35 -2.36
N LEU A 94 2.06 10.14 -1.90
CA LEU A 94 1.58 9.89 -0.53
C LEU A 94 2.46 10.58 0.53
N LYS A 95 3.78 10.43 0.46
CA LYS A 95 4.72 11.04 1.42
C LYS A 95 4.63 12.56 1.49
N ARG A 96 4.41 13.22 0.34
CA ARG A 96 4.26 14.66 0.31
C ARG A 96 2.92 15.11 0.92
N VAL A 97 1.88 14.32 0.73
CA VAL A 97 0.58 14.57 1.38
C VAL A 97 0.68 14.32 2.90
N GLU A 98 1.39 13.28 3.31
CA GLU A 98 1.68 13.02 4.73
C GLU A 98 2.38 14.23 5.39
N GLU A 99 3.40 14.79 4.73
CA GLU A 99 4.10 15.99 5.22
C GLU A 99 3.16 17.21 5.34
N GLN A 100 2.28 17.40 4.37
CA GLN A 100 1.29 18.50 4.38
C GLN A 100 0.25 18.35 5.50
N LEU A 101 0.00 17.13 5.95
CA LEU A 101 -1.00 16.81 6.98
C LEU A 101 -0.37 16.41 8.34
N ASP A 102 0.95 16.56 8.48
CA ASP A 102 1.70 16.17 9.68
C ASP A 102 1.50 14.70 10.09
N ILE A 103 1.28 13.81 9.11
CA ILE A 103 1.21 12.36 9.34
C ILE A 103 2.63 11.83 9.55
N PRO A 104 2.94 11.23 10.72
CA PRO A 104 4.30 10.80 11.03
C PRO A 104 4.73 9.60 10.19
N ARG A 105 6.04 9.55 9.90
CA ARG A 105 6.70 8.44 9.19
C ARG A 105 8.07 8.16 9.79
N ARG A 106 8.37 6.89 10.05
CA ARG A 106 9.67 6.42 10.57
C ARG A 106 10.66 6.14 9.45
N THR A 107 10.21 5.55 8.34
CA THR A 107 11.05 5.18 7.18
C THR A 107 11.33 6.39 6.28
N ARG A 108 11.82 7.49 6.86
CA ARG A 108 12.21 8.69 6.11
C ARG A 108 13.37 8.37 5.18
N GLY A 109 13.33 8.92 3.96
CA GLY A 109 14.36 8.71 2.94
C GLY A 109 14.20 7.43 2.11
N VAL A 110 13.24 6.57 2.44
CA VAL A 110 12.86 5.44 1.58
C VAL A 110 11.78 5.92 0.61
N ASP A 111 12.03 5.74 -0.67
CA ASP A 111 11.07 5.94 -1.76
C ASP A 111 10.87 4.64 -2.56
N GLY A 112 10.06 4.68 -3.61
CA GLY A 112 9.79 3.50 -4.43
C GLY A 112 11.04 2.90 -5.09
N VAL A 113 12.03 3.74 -5.47
CA VAL A 113 13.30 3.26 -6.03
C VAL A 113 14.16 2.61 -4.96
N GLU A 114 14.23 3.20 -3.77
CA GLU A 114 14.95 2.60 -2.65
C GLU A 114 14.28 1.30 -2.20
N ALA A 115 12.96 1.21 -2.22
CA ALA A 115 12.23 -0.03 -1.95
C ALA A 115 12.64 -1.16 -2.90
N MET A 116 12.79 -0.87 -4.21
CA MET A 116 13.29 -1.85 -5.18
C MET A 116 14.75 -2.25 -4.91
N ARG A 117 15.61 -1.31 -4.47
CA ARG A 117 17.00 -1.60 -4.07
C ARG A 117 17.07 -2.47 -2.82
N LEU A 118 16.23 -2.22 -1.83
CA LEU A 118 16.14 -3.03 -0.61
C LEU A 118 15.77 -4.48 -0.94
N TRP A 119 14.79 -4.68 -1.81
CA TRP A 119 14.44 -6.02 -2.28
C TRP A 119 15.60 -6.70 -3.01
N HIS A 120 16.25 -6.00 -3.93
CA HIS A 120 17.40 -6.52 -4.67
C HIS A 120 18.55 -6.96 -3.74
N ARG A 121 18.85 -6.16 -2.71
CA ARG A 121 19.85 -6.52 -1.68
C ARG A 121 19.45 -7.78 -0.92
N TYR A 122 18.17 -7.89 -0.56
CA TYR A 122 17.66 -9.11 0.08
C TYR A 122 17.80 -10.34 -0.83
N GLU A 123 17.40 -10.24 -2.08
CA GLU A 123 17.49 -11.36 -3.05
C GLU A 123 18.92 -11.81 -3.32
N THR A 124 19.83 -10.86 -3.53
CA THR A 124 21.19 -11.15 -4.02
C THR A 124 22.21 -11.35 -2.91
N ALA A 125 22.07 -10.67 -1.79
CA ALA A 125 23.00 -10.68 -0.68
C ALA A 125 22.45 -11.28 0.61
N HIS A 126 21.20 -11.76 0.60
CA HIS A 126 20.47 -12.26 1.79
C HIS A 126 20.45 -11.25 2.94
N ASP A 127 20.40 -9.96 2.60
CA ASP A 127 20.36 -8.86 3.56
C ASP A 127 18.99 -8.79 4.26
N SER A 128 18.88 -9.46 5.39
CA SER A 128 17.64 -9.47 6.19
C SER A 128 17.27 -8.10 6.73
N GLY A 129 18.24 -7.22 6.99
CA GLY A 129 18.01 -5.84 7.41
C GLY A 129 17.34 -5.02 6.30
N ALA A 130 17.76 -5.23 5.05
CA ALA A 130 17.11 -4.61 3.89
C ALA A 130 15.65 -5.07 3.76
N LEU A 131 15.37 -6.35 3.93
CA LEU A 131 13.99 -6.86 3.92
C LEU A 131 13.16 -6.23 5.05
N MET A 132 13.68 -6.18 6.27
CA MET A 132 12.96 -5.58 7.40
C MET A 132 12.61 -4.11 7.15
N THR A 133 13.53 -3.35 6.58
CA THR A 133 13.28 -1.93 6.22
C THR A 133 12.20 -1.82 5.14
N LEU A 134 12.24 -2.67 4.13
CA LEU A 134 11.22 -2.71 3.08
C LEU A 134 9.83 -3.05 3.64
N LEU A 135 9.75 -4.04 4.51
CA LEU A 135 8.47 -4.44 5.13
C LEU A 135 7.91 -3.34 6.02
N GLU A 136 8.74 -2.64 6.79
CA GLU A 136 8.31 -1.50 7.58
C GLU A 136 7.85 -0.33 6.71
N TYR A 137 8.56 -0.06 5.61
CA TYR A 137 8.17 0.95 4.63
C TYR A 137 6.78 0.70 4.05
N ASN A 138 6.51 -0.50 3.53
CA ASN A 138 5.20 -0.88 3.01
C ASN A 138 4.13 -0.86 4.11
N ARG A 139 4.46 -1.29 5.32
CA ARG A 139 3.54 -1.24 6.45
C ARG A 139 3.11 0.20 6.77
N GLU A 140 4.07 1.14 6.81
CA GLU A 140 3.77 2.55 7.04
C GLU A 140 2.89 3.12 5.93
N ASP A 141 3.18 2.80 4.66
CA ASP A 141 2.35 3.24 3.54
C ASP A 141 0.89 2.81 3.75
N VAL A 142 0.65 1.55 4.07
CA VAL A 142 -0.70 1.02 4.30
C VAL A 142 -1.40 1.65 5.50
N LEU A 143 -0.72 1.76 6.65
CA LEU A 143 -1.32 2.33 7.86
C LEU A 143 -1.56 3.84 7.72
N ASN A 144 -0.70 4.53 6.98
CA ASN A 144 -0.89 5.95 6.70
C ASN A 144 -2.03 6.20 5.71
N LEU A 145 -2.38 5.24 4.83
CA LEU A 145 -3.61 5.33 4.03
C LEU A 145 -4.85 5.36 4.91
N GLU A 146 -4.92 4.53 5.94
CA GLU A 146 -6.04 4.52 6.89
C GLU A 146 -6.11 5.85 7.66
N THR A 147 -4.97 6.34 8.14
CA THR A 147 -4.89 7.64 8.81
C THR A 147 -5.34 8.77 7.88
N LEU A 148 -4.87 8.76 6.63
CA LEU A 148 -5.25 9.73 5.60
C LEU A 148 -6.77 9.70 5.33
N ASP A 149 -7.34 8.52 5.14
CA ASP A 149 -8.78 8.37 4.90
C ASP A 149 -9.59 8.96 6.07
N ARG A 150 -9.21 8.71 7.32
CA ARG A 150 -9.85 9.30 8.50
C ARG A 150 -9.78 10.83 8.52
N ILE A 151 -8.63 11.41 8.20
CA ILE A 151 -8.45 12.85 8.11
C ILE A 151 -9.35 13.43 7.00
N LEU A 152 -9.35 12.79 5.83
CA LEU A 152 -10.17 13.23 4.69
C LEU A 152 -11.67 13.14 4.99
N GLN A 153 -12.10 12.24 5.86
CA GLN A 153 -13.51 12.14 6.30
C GLN A 153 -13.85 13.09 7.45
N GLY A 154 -12.89 13.85 7.97
CA GLY A 154 -13.10 14.76 9.10
C GLY A 154 -13.21 14.04 10.46
N ASN A 155 -12.81 12.79 10.54
CA ASN A 155 -12.93 11.95 11.75
C ASN A 155 -11.70 12.04 12.68
N VAL A 156 -10.67 12.81 12.31
CA VAL A 156 -9.51 13.12 13.15
C VAL A 156 -9.34 14.64 13.16
N PRO A 157 -9.26 15.30 14.33
CA PRO A 157 -8.92 16.72 14.38
C PRO A 157 -7.52 16.89 13.76
N CYS A 158 -7.40 17.82 12.82
CA CYS A 158 -6.09 18.34 12.45
C CYS A 158 -5.42 18.85 13.73
N ALA A 159 -4.25 18.27 14.05
CA ALA A 159 -3.45 18.72 15.17
C ALA A 159 -2.94 20.15 14.93
#